data_849c3255c880749746d49612a1b6dbc4
#
_entry.id   849c3255c880749746d49612a1b6dbc4
#
_cell.length_a   1.000
_cell.length_b   1.000
_cell.length_c   1.000
_cell.angle_alpha   90.00
_cell.angle_beta   90.00
_cell.angle_gamma   90.00
#
_symmetry.space_group_name_H-M   'P 1'
#
loop_
_entity.id
_entity.type
_entity.pdbx_description
1 polymer ?
#
loop_
_entity_poly.entity_id
_entity_poly.type
_entity_poly.pdbx_seq_one_letter_code
_entity_poly.pdbx_strand_id
1 'polypeptide(L)'
;NLVKSSYPNAYEFTSHDFEINTISEFYDALTLGASRGWCLLKGNTTRPLVRERRAGSTQADTPTWWACLDVDRSPPGVSLSDVCELIGLRNFSHIIQHSASAGLVPERGAIGHIFLMLSDPALPADLKRWLLSCNFQYPFNTTLALSSSGNALTYGLDVTTCQNDKLLYIAPPILSDDIDRTFIPDPRTKLVLREQHTVDMMWRFAQRNVILSQDAVLHNLNRIRSTLGFAHRPFTTKLDKKYNVEVLANPIQAAVTGIKTERGFTYLNLNGGDSWGYYHPEDDATIIHNFKGEPCYMA
;
A
#
# COMPACT_ATOMS: atom_id res chain seq x y z
N ASN A 1 14.97 8.25 22.87
CA ASN A 1 14.58 8.31 21.45
C ASN A 1 14.91 6.98 20.80
N LEU A 2 13.87 6.27 20.35
CA LEU A 2 14.03 5.02 19.58
C LEU A 2 14.70 5.34 18.25
N VAL A 3 15.87 4.74 18.01
CA VAL A 3 16.54 4.80 16.70
C VAL A 3 16.18 3.54 15.93
N LYS A 4 15.42 3.70 14.85
CA LYS A 4 15.09 2.61 13.93
C LYS A 4 16.10 2.63 12.79
N SER A 5 16.88 1.58 12.64
CA SER A 5 17.65 1.32 11.42
C SER A 5 16.91 0.30 10.55
N SER A 6 16.91 0.54 9.23
CA SER A 6 16.44 -0.45 8.26
C SER A 6 17.61 -1.35 7.85
N TYR A 7 17.29 -2.60 7.53
CA TYR A 7 18.26 -3.45 6.84
C TYR A 7 18.65 -2.85 5.50
N PRO A 8 19.87 -3.11 5.01
CA PRO A 8 20.23 -2.76 3.63
C PRO A 8 19.21 -3.36 2.67
N ASN A 9 18.88 -2.61 1.62
CA ASN A 9 17.95 -3.10 0.61
C ASN A 9 18.49 -4.42 0.02
N ALA A 10 17.67 -5.46 0.09
CA ALA A 10 17.96 -6.69 -0.60
C ALA A 10 17.74 -6.49 -2.10
N TYR A 11 18.74 -6.81 -2.91
CA TYR A 11 18.68 -6.73 -4.36
C TYR A 11 18.48 -8.09 -5.03
N GLU A 12 18.87 -9.17 -4.35
CA GLU A 12 18.78 -10.53 -4.83
C GLU A 12 17.87 -11.36 -3.90
N PHE A 13 17.00 -12.14 -4.51
CA PHE A 13 16.00 -12.95 -3.83
C PHE A 13 16.07 -14.40 -4.29
N THR A 14 15.78 -15.30 -3.37
CA THR A 14 15.44 -16.68 -3.67
C THR A 14 14.00 -16.89 -3.23
N SER A 15 13.12 -17.39 -4.12
CA SER A 15 11.73 -17.68 -3.78
C SER A 15 11.57 -19.13 -3.31
N HIS A 16 10.63 -19.31 -2.39
CA HIS A 16 10.13 -20.59 -1.93
C HIS A 16 8.61 -20.57 -1.99
N ASP A 17 8.03 -21.52 -2.69
CA ASP A 17 6.58 -21.63 -2.84
C ASP A 17 6.03 -22.65 -1.85
N PHE A 18 4.88 -22.34 -1.25
CA PHE A 18 4.16 -23.21 -0.33
C PHE A 18 2.74 -23.41 -0.86
N GLU A 19 2.30 -24.65 -0.92
CA GLU A 19 0.90 -24.97 -1.13
C GLU A 19 0.17 -24.82 0.21
N ILE A 20 -0.87 -23.98 0.25
CA ILE A 20 -1.60 -23.63 1.46
C ILE A 20 -3.08 -23.73 1.17
N ASN A 21 -3.78 -24.60 1.88
CA ASN A 21 -5.20 -24.87 1.72
C ASN A 21 -6.03 -24.41 2.93
N THR A 22 -5.40 -24.21 4.07
CA THR A 22 -6.05 -23.82 5.32
C THR A 22 -5.37 -22.63 5.99
N ILE A 23 -6.11 -21.91 6.81
CA ILE A 23 -5.55 -20.78 7.60
C ILE A 23 -4.49 -21.26 8.59
N SER A 24 -4.58 -22.51 9.06
CA SER A 24 -3.58 -23.10 9.95
C SER A 24 -2.28 -23.39 9.22
N GLU A 25 -2.34 -23.96 8.02
CA GLU A 25 -1.15 -24.15 7.17
C GLU A 25 -0.51 -22.81 6.80
N PHE A 26 -1.34 -21.75 6.57
CA PHE A 26 -0.83 -20.41 6.33
C PHE A 26 -0.10 -19.86 7.55
N TYR A 27 -0.65 -20.05 8.75
CA TYR A 27 0.01 -19.68 10.01
C TYR A 27 1.35 -20.39 10.20
N ASP A 28 1.41 -21.69 9.91
CA ASP A 28 2.65 -22.50 10.03
C ASP A 28 3.70 -22.01 9.02
N ALA A 29 3.32 -21.76 7.78
CA ALA A 29 4.20 -21.22 6.75
C ALA A 29 4.72 -19.82 7.11
N LEU A 30 3.87 -18.93 7.63
CA LEU A 30 4.27 -17.60 8.11
C LEU A 30 5.25 -17.69 9.27
N THR A 31 5.00 -18.59 10.25
CA THR A 31 5.83 -18.78 11.42
C THR A 31 7.21 -19.35 11.02
N LEU A 32 7.21 -20.33 10.11
CA LEU A 32 8.44 -20.88 9.55
C LEU A 32 9.24 -19.82 8.79
N GLY A 33 8.59 -19.06 7.91
CA GLY A 33 9.24 -17.98 7.16
C GLY A 33 9.81 -16.89 8.08
N ALA A 34 9.05 -16.50 9.10
CA ALA A 34 9.48 -15.54 10.10
C ALA A 34 10.73 -16.02 10.86
N SER A 35 10.77 -17.29 11.30
CA SER A 35 11.90 -17.86 12.01
C SER A 35 13.20 -17.94 11.17
N ARG A 36 13.04 -17.97 9.84
CA ARG A 36 14.15 -17.98 8.87
C ARG A 36 14.56 -16.59 8.38
N GLY A 37 13.90 -15.53 8.86
CA GLY A 37 14.18 -14.17 8.43
C GLY A 37 13.66 -13.84 7.03
N TRP A 38 12.67 -14.59 6.52
CA TRP A 38 12.11 -14.37 5.19
C TRP A 38 11.09 -13.25 5.15
N CYS A 39 10.83 -12.75 3.93
CA CYS A 39 9.69 -11.89 3.61
C CYS A 39 8.61 -12.72 2.93
N LEU A 40 7.36 -12.30 3.05
CA LEU A 40 6.25 -12.85 2.28
C LEU A 40 5.99 -11.97 1.05
N LEU A 41 5.96 -12.57 -0.14
CA LEU A 41 5.53 -11.89 -1.36
C LEU A 41 4.01 -12.05 -1.51
N LYS A 42 3.30 -10.94 -1.79
CA LYS A 42 1.84 -10.94 -1.87
C LYS A 42 1.30 -11.79 -3.03
N GLY A 43 1.91 -11.71 -4.20
CA GLY A 43 1.50 -12.46 -5.38
C GLY A 43 2.52 -13.51 -5.80
N ASN A 44 2.15 -14.28 -6.82
CA ASN A 44 3.00 -15.33 -7.37
C ASN A 44 4.12 -14.75 -8.25
N THR A 45 5.25 -15.44 -8.28
CA THR A 45 6.31 -15.15 -9.25
C THR A 45 5.99 -15.84 -10.60
N THR A 46 6.50 -15.29 -11.70
CA THR A 46 6.36 -15.88 -13.05
C THR A 46 7.24 -17.13 -13.20
N ARG A 47 8.27 -17.26 -12.38
CA ARG A 47 9.21 -18.38 -12.29
C ARG A 47 9.90 -18.38 -10.92
N PRO A 48 10.49 -19.49 -10.48
CA PRO A 48 11.32 -19.52 -9.29
C PRO A 48 12.49 -18.53 -9.42
N LEU A 49 12.80 -17.81 -8.34
CA LEU A 49 13.94 -16.90 -8.27
C LEU A 49 15.08 -17.60 -7.51
N VAL A 50 16.32 -17.50 -8.02
CA VAL A 50 17.51 -18.05 -7.38
C VAL A 50 18.61 -16.99 -7.41
N ARG A 51 18.78 -16.27 -6.31
CA ARG A 51 19.77 -15.19 -6.15
C ARG A 51 19.73 -14.17 -7.29
N GLU A 52 18.55 -13.64 -7.56
CA GLU A 52 18.34 -12.71 -8.67
C GLU A 52 17.38 -11.57 -8.30
N ARG A 53 17.37 -10.54 -9.14
CA ARG A 53 16.50 -9.38 -8.94
C ARG A 53 15.04 -9.78 -9.13
N ARG A 54 14.18 -9.33 -8.22
CA ARG A 54 12.73 -9.57 -8.27
C ARG A 54 11.99 -8.70 -9.30
N ALA A 55 12.57 -7.58 -9.73
CA ALA A 55 11.89 -6.65 -10.62
C ALA A 55 11.39 -7.35 -11.91
N GLY A 56 10.09 -7.22 -12.18
CA GLY A 56 9.44 -7.84 -13.34
C GLY A 56 9.17 -9.33 -13.23
N SER A 57 9.43 -9.96 -12.06
CA SER A 57 9.19 -11.40 -11.88
C SER A 57 7.85 -11.72 -11.22
N THR A 58 7.03 -10.73 -10.88
CA THR A 58 5.75 -10.94 -10.20
C THR A 58 4.60 -10.85 -11.20
N GLN A 59 3.61 -11.71 -11.05
CA GLN A 59 2.36 -11.67 -11.82
C GLN A 59 1.46 -10.57 -11.27
N ALA A 60 1.57 -9.36 -11.82
CA ALA A 60 1.01 -8.15 -11.24
C ALA A 60 -0.52 -8.16 -11.08
N ASP A 61 -1.25 -8.66 -12.09
CA ASP A 61 -2.72 -8.56 -12.18
C ASP A 61 -3.43 -9.91 -11.98
N THR A 62 -2.76 -10.91 -11.42
CA THR A 62 -3.38 -12.20 -11.11
C THR A 62 -4.14 -12.14 -9.79
N PRO A 63 -5.31 -12.80 -9.68
CA PRO A 63 -6.04 -12.87 -8.43
C PRO A 63 -5.30 -13.72 -7.41
N THR A 64 -5.48 -13.41 -6.12
CA THR A 64 -4.87 -14.13 -5.00
C THR A 64 -5.91 -14.68 -4.04
N TRP A 65 -5.64 -15.83 -3.43
CA TRP A 65 -6.52 -16.53 -2.49
C TRP A 65 -6.38 -16.03 -1.04
N TRP A 66 -5.65 -14.97 -0.82
CA TRP A 66 -5.44 -14.39 0.49
C TRP A 66 -5.29 -12.88 0.42
N ALA A 67 -5.57 -12.24 1.54
CA ALA A 67 -5.42 -10.80 1.70
C ALA A 67 -4.58 -10.48 2.93
N CYS A 68 -3.91 -9.33 2.90
CA CYS A 68 -3.22 -8.75 4.04
C CYS A 68 -3.77 -7.35 4.30
N LEU A 69 -4.12 -7.09 5.55
CA LEU A 69 -4.38 -5.76 6.08
C LEU A 69 -3.10 -5.34 6.81
N ASP A 70 -2.38 -4.39 6.28
CA ASP A 70 -1.25 -3.76 6.98
C ASP A 70 -1.78 -2.54 7.72
N VAL A 71 -1.84 -2.65 9.04
CA VAL A 71 -2.34 -1.60 9.93
C VAL A 71 -1.16 -0.73 10.33
N ASP A 72 -0.99 0.40 9.66
CA ASP A 72 0.03 1.40 9.97
C ASP A 72 -0.38 2.33 11.12
N ARG A 73 -1.68 2.53 11.28
CA ARG A 73 -2.30 3.29 12.38
C ARG A 73 -3.70 2.74 12.65
N SER A 74 -3.99 2.42 13.91
CA SER A 74 -5.35 2.13 14.34
C SER A 74 -5.98 3.37 14.99
N PRO A 75 -7.32 3.46 15.02
CA PRO A 75 -7.99 4.44 15.88
C PRO A 75 -7.57 4.27 17.35
N PRO A 76 -7.60 5.33 18.17
CA PRO A 76 -7.23 5.23 19.57
C PRO A 76 -8.00 4.15 20.33
N GLY A 77 -7.31 3.34 21.11
CA GLY A 77 -7.88 2.25 21.90
C GLY A 77 -8.30 1.00 21.13
N VAL A 78 -8.07 0.95 19.81
CA VAL A 78 -8.40 -0.19 18.94
C VAL A 78 -7.20 -1.13 18.85
N SER A 79 -7.39 -2.40 19.22
CA SER A 79 -6.40 -3.47 19.02
C SER A 79 -6.47 -4.05 17.59
N LEU A 80 -5.48 -4.85 17.18
CA LEU A 80 -5.53 -5.54 15.88
C LEU A 80 -6.73 -6.51 15.79
N SER A 81 -7.13 -7.12 16.91
CA SER A 81 -8.34 -7.95 16.94
C SER A 81 -9.59 -7.13 16.68
N ASP A 82 -9.68 -5.92 17.27
CA ASP A 82 -10.81 -5.03 17.09
C ASP A 82 -10.91 -4.51 15.64
N VAL A 83 -9.76 -4.38 14.94
CA VAL A 83 -9.76 -4.02 13.51
C VAL A 83 -10.64 -4.99 12.72
N CYS A 84 -10.51 -6.31 12.96
CA CYS A 84 -11.35 -7.31 12.29
C CYS A 84 -12.84 -7.10 12.58
N GLU A 85 -13.19 -6.76 13.80
CA GLU A 85 -14.60 -6.48 14.17
C GLU A 85 -15.12 -5.23 13.44
N LEU A 86 -14.36 -4.15 13.44
CA LEU A 86 -14.73 -2.87 12.85
C LEU A 86 -14.98 -2.95 11.33
N ILE A 87 -14.20 -3.79 10.64
CA ILE A 87 -14.38 -3.98 9.20
C ILE A 87 -15.32 -5.14 8.85
N GLY A 88 -16.01 -5.69 9.86
CA GLY A 88 -17.02 -6.73 9.70
C GLY A 88 -16.46 -8.14 9.47
N LEU A 89 -15.26 -8.43 9.98
CA LEU A 89 -14.59 -9.73 9.89
C LEU A 89 -14.58 -10.49 11.23
N ARG A 90 -15.43 -10.13 12.16
CA ARG A 90 -15.48 -10.71 13.52
C ARG A 90 -15.55 -12.23 13.53
N ASN A 91 -16.35 -12.81 12.62
CA ASN A 91 -16.63 -14.25 12.59
C ASN A 91 -15.64 -15.04 11.69
N PHE A 92 -14.62 -14.37 11.14
CA PHE A 92 -13.68 -14.99 10.23
C PHE A 92 -12.34 -15.28 10.91
N SER A 93 -11.83 -16.48 10.65
CA SER A 93 -10.48 -16.86 11.10
C SER A 93 -9.43 -15.99 10.42
N HIS A 94 -8.42 -15.59 11.19
CA HIS A 94 -7.36 -14.72 10.70
C HIS A 94 -6.07 -14.93 11.49
N ILE A 95 -4.95 -14.45 10.92
CA ILE A 95 -3.66 -14.45 11.58
C ILE A 95 -3.30 -13.00 11.88
N ILE A 96 -2.99 -12.70 13.13
CA ILE A 96 -2.46 -11.41 13.56
C ILE A 96 -0.95 -11.52 13.67
N GLN A 97 -0.21 -10.59 13.09
CA GLN A 97 1.22 -10.43 13.29
C GLN A 97 1.53 -8.99 13.64
N HIS A 98 1.95 -8.74 14.87
CA HIS A 98 2.35 -7.42 15.31
C HIS A 98 3.59 -6.93 14.56
N SER A 99 3.62 -5.65 14.19
CA SER A 99 4.76 -5.06 13.49
C SER A 99 6.01 -5.02 14.36
N ALA A 100 7.17 -4.78 13.73
CA ALA A 100 8.43 -4.66 14.44
C ALA A 100 8.46 -3.53 15.49
N SER A 101 7.65 -2.49 15.32
CA SER A 101 7.54 -1.35 16.23
C SER A 101 6.30 -1.37 17.12
N ALA A 102 5.53 -2.47 17.12
CA ALA A 102 4.35 -2.60 17.98
C ALA A 102 4.75 -2.53 19.46
N GLY A 103 4.03 -1.73 20.24
CA GLY A 103 4.32 -1.47 21.64
C GLY A 103 5.47 -0.48 21.89
N LEU A 104 6.28 -0.15 20.88
CA LEU A 104 7.39 0.79 21.01
C LEU A 104 7.02 2.24 20.66
N VAL A 105 5.90 2.45 19.98
CA VAL A 105 5.39 3.76 19.53
C VAL A 105 3.91 3.85 19.90
N PRO A 106 3.58 4.16 21.17
CA PRO A 106 2.19 4.11 21.67
C PRO A 106 1.20 4.99 20.90
N GLU A 107 1.65 6.12 20.39
CA GLU A 107 0.83 7.07 19.63
C GLU A 107 0.34 6.55 18.28
N ARG A 108 0.90 5.46 17.76
CA ARG A 108 0.41 4.78 16.55
C ARG A 108 -0.74 3.83 16.82
N GLY A 109 -1.01 3.53 18.08
CA GLY A 109 -1.98 2.51 18.45
C GLY A 109 -1.50 1.09 18.07
N ALA A 110 -2.44 0.21 17.74
CA ALA A 110 -2.12 -1.13 17.28
C ALA A 110 -1.64 -1.10 15.83
N ILE A 111 -0.46 -1.67 15.57
CA ILE A 111 0.19 -1.74 14.26
C ILE A 111 0.65 -3.17 13.96
N GLY A 112 0.42 -3.60 12.72
CA GLY A 112 0.77 -4.97 12.31
C GLY A 112 -0.01 -5.44 11.10
N HIS A 113 0.16 -6.71 10.79
CA HIS A 113 -0.50 -7.38 9.68
C HIS A 113 -1.65 -8.25 10.19
N ILE A 114 -2.72 -8.31 9.41
CA ILE A 114 -3.81 -9.28 9.58
C ILE A 114 -3.93 -10.03 8.26
N PHE A 115 -3.72 -11.35 8.30
CA PHE A 115 -3.79 -12.19 7.12
C PHE A 115 -5.11 -12.96 7.12
N LEU A 116 -5.74 -13.05 5.95
CA LEU A 116 -7.03 -13.67 5.71
C LEU A 116 -6.94 -14.60 4.51
N MET A 117 -7.60 -15.74 4.57
CA MET A 117 -7.87 -16.56 3.40
C MET A 117 -9.19 -16.15 2.76
N LEU A 118 -9.26 -16.26 1.44
CA LEU A 118 -10.44 -15.91 0.65
C LEU A 118 -11.12 -17.17 0.13
N SER A 119 -12.45 -17.17 0.05
CA SER A 119 -13.21 -18.27 -0.58
C SER A 119 -13.07 -18.27 -2.10
N ASP A 120 -12.88 -17.09 -2.67
CA ASP A 120 -12.66 -16.87 -4.11
C ASP A 120 -11.47 -15.94 -4.30
N PRO A 121 -10.66 -16.16 -5.33
CA PRO A 121 -9.47 -15.35 -5.56
C PRO A 121 -9.88 -13.92 -5.95
N ALA A 122 -9.24 -12.93 -5.32
CA ALA A 122 -9.51 -11.52 -5.54
C ALA A 122 -8.41 -10.82 -6.34
N LEU A 123 -8.80 -9.97 -7.28
CA LEU A 123 -7.87 -9.11 -8.02
C LEU A 123 -7.29 -8.01 -7.13
N PRO A 124 -6.05 -7.58 -7.38
CA PRO A 124 -5.44 -6.44 -6.69
C PRO A 124 -6.31 -5.18 -6.69
N ALA A 125 -6.97 -4.90 -7.81
CA ALA A 125 -7.87 -3.75 -7.95
C ALA A 125 -9.09 -3.83 -7.02
N ASP A 126 -9.64 -5.02 -6.83
CA ASP A 126 -10.79 -5.25 -5.96
C ASP A 126 -10.39 -5.14 -4.48
N LEU A 127 -9.27 -5.76 -4.10
CA LEU A 127 -8.70 -5.60 -2.77
C LEU A 127 -8.38 -4.13 -2.45
N LYS A 128 -7.83 -3.38 -3.39
CA LYS A 128 -7.58 -1.94 -3.23
C LYS A 128 -8.87 -1.16 -2.97
N ARG A 129 -9.91 -1.46 -3.72
CA ARG A 129 -11.23 -0.82 -3.59
C ARG A 129 -11.83 -1.09 -2.20
N TRP A 130 -11.74 -2.33 -1.74
CA TRP A 130 -12.18 -2.72 -0.41
C TRP A 130 -11.39 -2.01 0.70
N LEU A 131 -10.05 -2.03 0.65
CA LEU A 131 -9.18 -1.35 1.62
C LEU A 131 -9.46 0.15 1.67
N LEU A 132 -9.64 0.80 0.51
CA LEU A 132 -10.05 2.19 0.46
C LEU A 132 -11.39 2.41 1.16
N SER A 133 -12.41 1.58 0.87
CA SER A 133 -13.72 1.71 1.51
C SER A 133 -13.64 1.57 3.03
N CYS A 134 -12.81 0.68 3.55
CA CYS A 134 -12.57 0.54 4.98
C CYS A 134 -11.95 1.82 5.57
N ASN A 135 -10.95 2.40 4.92
CA ASN A 135 -10.26 3.60 5.38
C ASN A 135 -11.15 4.85 5.42
N PHE A 136 -12.17 4.93 4.56
CA PHE A 136 -13.08 6.08 4.53
C PHE A 136 -14.31 5.93 5.46
N GLN A 137 -14.49 4.77 6.08
CA GLN A 137 -15.55 4.54 7.05
C GLN A 137 -15.07 4.81 8.48
N TYR A 138 -16.01 5.25 9.34
CA TYR A 138 -15.73 5.36 10.77
C TYR A 138 -15.45 3.98 11.37
N PRO A 139 -14.46 3.83 12.28
CA PRO A 139 -13.62 4.88 12.81
C PRO A 139 -12.30 5.11 12.02
N PHE A 140 -12.00 4.35 10.96
CA PHE A 140 -10.73 4.44 10.23
C PHE A 140 -10.53 5.78 9.51
N ASN A 141 -11.59 6.48 9.14
CA ASN A 141 -11.49 7.81 8.55
C ASN A 141 -10.83 8.83 9.49
N THR A 142 -10.77 8.57 10.79
CA THR A 142 -10.04 9.39 11.77
C THR A 142 -8.53 9.19 11.70
N THR A 143 -8.06 8.11 11.09
CA THR A 143 -6.64 7.80 10.91
C THR A 143 -6.05 8.36 9.62
N LEU A 144 -6.88 8.96 8.75
CA LEU A 144 -6.41 9.59 7.51
C LEU A 144 -5.44 10.72 7.83
N ALA A 145 -4.29 10.73 7.16
CA ALA A 145 -3.28 11.77 7.31
C ALA A 145 -2.69 12.16 5.96
N LEU A 146 -1.84 13.17 5.93
CA LEU A 146 -1.10 13.54 4.73
C LEU A 146 0.22 12.77 4.65
N SER A 147 0.66 12.51 3.43
CA SER A 147 2.04 12.14 3.15
C SER A 147 2.99 13.25 3.62
N SER A 148 4.26 12.95 3.79
CA SER A 148 5.28 13.93 4.19
C SER A 148 5.36 15.14 3.25
N SER A 149 5.05 14.96 1.97
CA SER A 149 4.96 16.05 0.98
C SER A 149 3.65 16.84 1.03
N GLY A 150 2.66 16.43 1.82
CA GLY A 150 1.32 17.03 1.85
C GLY A 150 0.46 16.80 0.60
N ASN A 151 0.94 16.00 -0.36
CA ASN A 151 0.33 15.85 -1.67
C ASN A 151 -0.65 14.69 -1.82
N ALA A 152 -0.62 13.73 -0.90
CA ALA A 152 -1.46 12.55 -0.95
C ALA A 152 -1.97 12.19 0.45
N LEU A 153 -3.08 11.43 0.51
CA LEU A 153 -3.54 10.80 1.73
C LEU A 153 -2.66 9.58 2.06
N THR A 154 -2.39 9.40 3.33
CA THR A 154 -1.94 8.14 3.92
C THR A 154 -3.06 7.55 4.76
N TYR A 155 -3.10 6.24 4.83
CA TYR A 155 -4.21 5.47 5.35
C TYR A 155 -3.82 4.72 6.61
N GLY A 156 -4.78 4.44 7.47
CA GLY A 156 -4.58 3.57 8.63
C GLY A 156 -4.36 2.12 8.20
N LEU A 157 -5.11 1.67 7.18
CA LEU A 157 -4.87 0.39 6.48
C LEU A 157 -4.14 0.69 5.18
N ASP A 158 -2.88 0.21 5.04
CA ASP A 158 -2.10 0.46 3.83
C ASP A 158 -2.74 -0.19 2.60
N VAL A 159 -3.18 0.63 1.67
CA VAL A 159 -3.82 0.17 0.44
C VAL A 159 -2.85 -0.50 -0.55
N THR A 160 -1.55 -0.33 -0.37
CA THR A 160 -0.54 -0.93 -1.26
C THR A 160 -0.36 -2.43 -1.03
N THR A 161 -0.88 -2.97 0.08
CA THR A 161 -0.86 -4.42 0.36
C THR A 161 -1.72 -5.25 -0.59
N CYS A 162 -2.57 -4.60 -1.38
CA CYS A 162 -3.28 -5.26 -2.48
C CYS A 162 -2.37 -5.64 -3.65
N GLN A 163 -1.22 -4.97 -3.83
CA GLN A 163 -0.32 -5.16 -4.96
C GLN A 163 0.43 -6.48 -4.87
N ASN A 164 0.43 -7.26 -5.95
CA ASN A 164 1.07 -8.57 -5.98
C ASN A 164 2.59 -8.54 -5.82
N ASP A 165 3.24 -7.43 -6.17
CA ASP A 165 4.68 -7.23 -5.99
C ASP A 165 5.05 -6.72 -4.59
N LYS A 166 4.08 -6.53 -3.68
CA LYS A 166 4.34 -6.09 -2.31
C LYS A 166 5.08 -7.16 -1.52
N LEU A 167 6.20 -6.77 -0.90
CA LEU A 167 6.88 -7.56 0.11
C LEU A 167 6.36 -7.19 1.50
N LEU A 168 5.99 -8.20 2.27
CA LEU A 168 5.58 -8.07 3.67
C LEU A 168 6.72 -8.61 4.55
N TYR A 169 7.17 -7.78 5.48
CA TYR A 169 8.26 -8.13 6.39
C TYR A 169 7.71 -8.89 7.58
N ILE A 170 7.83 -10.23 7.55
CA ILE A 170 7.30 -11.13 8.58
C ILE A 170 8.33 -11.51 9.65
N ALA A 171 9.61 -11.34 9.38
CA ALA A 171 10.68 -11.64 10.34
C ALA A 171 10.57 -10.78 11.61
N PRO A 172 10.94 -11.31 12.79
CA PRO A 172 10.97 -10.53 14.02
C PRO A 172 12.02 -9.42 13.96
N PRO A 173 11.81 -8.30 14.66
CA PRO A 173 12.82 -7.26 14.78
C PRO A 173 14.03 -7.75 15.57
N ILE A 174 15.20 -7.23 15.24
CA ILE A 174 16.36 -7.32 16.13
C ILE A 174 16.28 -6.11 17.05
N LEU A 175 16.13 -6.36 18.34
CA LEU A 175 16.04 -5.34 19.36
C LEU A 175 17.37 -5.27 20.09
N SER A 176 17.86 -4.06 20.36
CA SER A 176 19.00 -3.86 21.26
C SER A 176 18.63 -4.22 22.72
N ASP A 177 19.65 -4.52 23.53
CA ASP A 177 19.43 -5.00 24.91
C ASP A 177 18.84 -3.94 25.84
N ASP A 178 18.99 -2.66 25.50
CA ASP A 178 18.46 -1.49 26.23
C ASP A 178 16.99 -1.20 25.97
N ILE A 179 16.33 -1.92 25.05
CA ILE A 179 14.92 -1.74 24.73
C ILE A 179 14.05 -2.40 25.82
N ASP A 180 13.15 -1.61 26.40
CA ASP A 180 12.09 -2.12 27.26
C ASP A 180 11.12 -2.98 26.45
N ARG A 181 11.07 -4.27 26.77
CA ARG A 181 10.27 -5.27 26.08
C ARG A 181 8.88 -5.48 26.71
N THR A 182 8.58 -4.78 27.80
CA THR A 182 7.34 -4.98 28.57
C THR A 182 6.08 -4.76 27.73
N PHE A 183 6.13 -3.83 26.78
CA PHE A 183 4.99 -3.47 25.93
C PHE A 183 4.99 -4.16 24.56
N ILE A 184 6.00 -5.00 24.27
CA ILE A 184 6.08 -5.71 23.00
C ILE A 184 5.11 -6.90 23.05
N PRO A 185 4.21 -7.03 22.07
CA PRO A 185 3.28 -8.15 22.05
C PRO A 185 3.98 -9.51 21.95
N ASP A 186 3.60 -10.42 22.83
CA ASP A 186 4.05 -11.81 22.83
C ASP A 186 2.84 -12.76 23.04
N PRO A 187 2.57 -13.73 22.13
CA PRO A 187 3.32 -14.00 20.91
C PRO A 187 3.12 -12.90 19.85
N ARG A 188 4.18 -12.61 19.06
CA ARG A 188 4.11 -11.63 17.99
C ARG A 188 3.16 -12.05 16.87
N THR A 189 3.06 -13.34 16.59
CA THR A 189 2.15 -13.92 15.59
C THR A 189 1.16 -14.85 16.26
N LYS A 190 -0.13 -14.65 16.01
CA LYS A 190 -1.22 -15.39 16.61
C LYS A 190 -2.26 -15.82 15.58
N LEU A 191 -2.60 -17.13 15.58
CA LEU A 191 -3.76 -17.64 14.86
C LEU A 191 -5.01 -17.42 15.69
N VAL A 192 -6.03 -16.82 15.10
CA VAL A 192 -7.37 -16.63 15.68
C VAL A 192 -8.37 -17.44 14.88
N LEU A 193 -8.83 -18.54 15.43
CA LEU A 193 -9.83 -19.39 14.81
C LEU A 193 -11.25 -18.86 15.13
N ARG A 194 -12.12 -18.85 14.12
CA ARG A 194 -13.53 -18.47 14.17
C ARG A 194 -14.35 -19.48 13.39
N GLU A 195 -15.67 -19.28 13.37
CA GLU A 195 -16.61 -20.17 12.68
C GLU A 195 -16.35 -20.26 11.17
N GLN A 196 -15.98 -19.16 10.56
CA GLN A 196 -15.71 -19.08 9.12
C GLN A 196 -14.19 -18.99 8.88
N HIS A 197 -13.68 -19.83 7.99
CA HIS A 197 -12.23 -19.91 7.73
C HIS A 197 -11.79 -19.11 6.52
N THR A 198 -12.71 -18.76 5.63
CA THR A 198 -12.45 -17.97 4.41
C THR A 198 -13.42 -16.81 4.28
N VAL A 199 -12.96 -15.70 3.68
CA VAL A 199 -13.75 -14.49 3.48
C VAL A 199 -14.26 -14.45 2.04
N ASP A 200 -15.55 -14.30 1.86
CA ASP A 200 -16.15 -14.01 0.56
C ASP A 200 -16.03 -12.51 0.27
N MET A 201 -15.12 -12.17 -0.65
CA MET A 201 -14.86 -10.78 -1.03
C MET A 201 -15.96 -10.22 -1.93
N MET A 202 -16.60 -11.02 -2.79
CA MET A 202 -17.68 -10.56 -3.66
C MET A 202 -18.88 -10.09 -2.83
N TRP A 203 -19.25 -10.86 -1.80
CA TRP A 203 -20.28 -10.45 -0.85
C TRP A 203 -19.90 -9.16 -0.10
N ARG A 204 -18.62 -9.01 0.29
CA ARG A 204 -18.10 -7.81 0.94
C ARG A 204 -18.19 -6.58 0.05
N PHE A 205 -17.87 -6.71 -1.23
CA PHE A 205 -18.02 -5.61 -2.19
C PHE A 205 -19.49 -5.21 -2.37
N ALA A 206 -20.41 -6.16 -2.43
CA ALA A 206 -21.84 -5.89 -2.57
C ALA A 206 -22.43 -5.15 -1.37
N GLN A 207 -22.00 -5.50 -0.15
CA GLN A 207 -22.48 -4.82 1.08
C GLN A 207 -21.91 -3.42 1.29
N ARG A 208 -20.76 -3.12 0.73
CA ARG A 208 -20.04 -1.85 0.90
C ARG A 208 -20.00 -1.07 -0.39
N ASN A 209 -21.15 -0.87 -1.05
CA ASN A 209 -21.32 0.00 -2.23
C ASN A 209 -20.94 1.48 -1.98
N VAL A 210 -19.87 1.71 -1.24
CA VAL A 210 -19.22 3.03 -1.23
C VAL A 210 -18.34 3.07 -2.48
N ILE A 211 -18.95 3.46 -3.60
CA ILE A 211 -18.19 3.96 -4.75
C ILE A 211 -17.47 5.19 -4.21
N LEU A 212 -16.22 5.00 -3.79
CA LEU A 212 -15.35 6.13 -3.46
C LEU A 212 -15.06 6.86 -4.77
N SER A 213 -15.88 7.86 -5.04
CA SER A 213 -15.63 8.76 -6.14
C SER A 213 -14.27 9.45 -5.90
N GLN A 214 -13.57 9.80 -6.96
CA GLN A 214 -12.35 10.60 -6.85
C GLN A 214 -12.62 11.90 -6.06
N ASP A 215 -13.85 12.42 -6.15
CA ASP A 215 -14.33 13.57 -5.40
C ASP A 215 -14.31 13.38 -3.90
N ALA A 216 -14.75 12.21 -3.41
CA ALA A 216 -14.75 11.91 -1.99
C ALA A 216 -13.31 11.83 -1.43
N VAL A 217 -12.38 11.25 -2.21
CA VAL A 217 -10.95 11.20 -1.85
C VAL A 217 -10.36 12.61 -1.81
N LEU A 218 -10.61 13.42 -2.83
CA LEU A 218 -10.12 14.81 -2.90
C LEU A 218 -10.74 15.70 -1.81
N HIS A 219 -12.04 15.52 -1.53
CA HIS A 219 -12.71 16.24 -0.45
C HIS A 219 -12.03 15.97 0.91
N ASN A 220 -11.77 14.72 1.24
CA ASN A 220 -11.08 14.36 2.48
C ASN A 220 -9.62 14.86 2.50
N LEU A 221 -8.91 14.76 1.37
CA LEU A 221 -7.57 15.33 1.23
C LEU A 221 -7.59 16.83 1.55
N ASN A 222 -8.48 17.59 0.92
CA ASN A 222 -8.56 19.04 1.11
C ASN A 222 -9.02 19.42 2.53
N ARG A 223 -9.93 18.64 3.12
CA ARG A 223 -10.32 18.83 4.52
C ARG A 223 -9.12 18.72 5.46
N ILE A 224 -8.31 17.66 5.32
CA ILE A 224 -7.11 17.48 6.17
C ILE A 224 -6.06 18.54 5.85
N ARG A 225 -5.86 18.90 4.59
CA ARG A 225 -4.94 19.98 4.19
C ARG A 225 -5.32 21.31 4.84
N SER A 226 -6.60 21.67 4.82
CA SER A 226 -7.09 22.90 5.48
C SER A 226 -6.83 22.90 6.97
N THR A 227 -7.06 21.78 7.66
CA THR A 227 -6.79 21.64 9.09
C THR A 227 -5.31 21.87 9.44
N LEU A 228 -4.42 21.54 8.51
CA LEU A 228 -2.97 21.69 8.67
C LEU A 228 -2.42 22.99 8.03
N GLY A 229 -3.28 23.89 7.55
CA GLY A 229 -2.89 25.16 6.94
C GLY A 229 -2.35 25.08 5.52
N PHE A 230 -2.52 23.94 4.83
CA PHE A 230 -2.14 23.81 3.42
C PHE A 230 -3.24 24.32 2.48
N ALA A 231 -2.86 24.90 1.35
CA ALA A 231 -3.80 25.26 0.30
C ALA A 231 -4.56 24.05 -0.25
N HIS A 232 -5.80 24.22 -0.66
CA HIS A 232 -6.57 23.17 -1.34
C HIS A 232 -5.87 22.73 -2.62
N ARG A 233 -5.90 21.42 -2.90
CA ARG A 233 -5.59 20.93 -4.25
C ARG A 233 -6.82 21.13 -5.13
N PRO A 234 -6.67 21.69 -6.32
CA PRO A 234 -7.76 21.77 -7.27
C PRO A 234 -8.21 20.36 -7.68
N PHE A 235 -9.49 20.23 -7.95
CA PHE A 235 -10.02 19.05 -8.60
C PHE A 235 -9.52 19.04 -10.04
N THR A 236 -8.76 17.99 -10.40
CA THR A 236 -8.33 17.79 -11.78
C THR A 236 -8.81 16.41 -12.23
N THR A 237 -9.85 16.36 -13.04
CA THR A 237 -10.22 15.16 -13.79
C THR A 237 -9.16 14.91 -14.88
N LYS A 238 -9.12 13.70 -15.48
CA LYS A 238 -8.31 13.50 -16.70
C LYS A 238 -8.68 14.52 -17.79
N LEU A 239 -9.96 14.87 -17.85
CA LEU A 239 -10.49 15.88 -18.78
C LEU A 239 -10.02 17.29 -18.39
N ASP A 240 -10.11 17.64 -17.10
CA ASP A 240 -9.66 18.95 -16.59
C ASP A 240 -8.15 19.10 -16.67
N LYS A 241 -7.39 18.01 -16.52
CA LYS A 241 -5.95 18.01 -16.86
C LYS A 241 -5.73 18.36 -18.32
N LYS A 242 -6.57 17.83 -19.21
CA LYS A 242 -6.49 18.15 -20.64
C LYS A 242 -6.91 19.61 -20.92
N TYR A 243 -7.92 20.14 -20.24
CA TYR A 243 -8.44 21.51 -20.46
C TYR A 243 -7.74 22.58 -19.62
N ASN A 244 -7.30 22.29 -18.39
CA ASN A 244 -6.48 23.22 -17.62
C ASN A 244 -5.10 23.46 -18.25
N VAL A 245 -4.67 22.57 -19.09
CA VAL A 245 -3.52 22.74 -19.96
C VAL A 245 -3.71 23.89 -20.95
N GLU A 246 -4.90 24.00 -21.53
CA GLU A 246 -5.24 25.08 -22.46
C GLU A 246 -5.46 26.44 -21.76
N VAL A 247 -5.77 26.43 -20.46
CA VAL A 247 -6.02 27.64 -19.66
C VAL A 247 -4.72 28.19 -19.04
N LEU A 248 -3.68 27.38 -18.86
CA LEU A 248 -2.34 27.85 -18.52
C LEU A 248 -1.69 28.46 -19.78
N ALA A 249 -2.05 29.67 -20.07
CA ALA A 249 -1.83 30.40 -21.32
C ALA A 249 -0.38 30.78 -21.66
N ASN A 250 0.62 30.06 -21.18
CA ASN A 250 1.99 30.17 -21.69
C ASN A 250 2.61 28.78 -21.75
N PRO A 251 2.62 28.15 -22.93
CA PRO A 251 3.42 26.94 -23.11
C PRO A 251 4.88 27.31 -22.81
N ILE A 252 5.41 26.76 -21.74
CA ILE A 252 6.86 26.80 -21.53
C ILE A 252 7.43 25.96 -22.66
N GLN A 253 8.04 26.60 -23.65
CA GLN A 253 8.85 25.93 -24.65
C GLN A 253 10.05 25.28 -23.95
N ALA A 254 9.85 24.08 -23.43
CA ALA A 254 10.91 23.34 -22.82
C ALA A 254 11.73 22.67 -23.92
N ALA A 255 12.99 23.02 -24.03
CA ALA A 255 13.92 22.32 -24.93
C ALA A 255 14.13 20.90 -24.43
N VAL A 256 13.74 19.91 -25.22
CA VAL A 256 14.04 18.50 -24.95
C VAL A 256 15.50 18.24 -25.27
N THR A 257 16.31 17.96 -24.26
CA THR A 257 17.76 17.76 -24.38
C THR A 257 18.20 16.30 -24.26
N GLY A 258 17.29 15.41 -23.89
CA GLY A 258 17.55 13.98 -23.83
C GLY A 258 16.25 13.17 -23.84
N ILE A 259 16.28 12.00 -24.45
CA ILE A 259 15.17 11.07 -24.54
C ILE A 259 15.64 9.68 -24.13
N LYS A 260 14.88 9.01 -23.25
CA LYS A 260 15.04 7.58 -22.98
C LYS A 260 13.69 6.90 -22.85
N THR A 261 13.59 5.66 -23.33
CA THR A 261 12.40 4.84 -23.16
C THR A 261 12.69 3.71 -22.16
N GLU A 262 11.87 3.60 -21.12
CA GLU A 262 12.01 2.57 -20.11
C GLU A 262 10.62 2.15 -19.64
N ARG A 263 10.35 0.83 -19.62
CA ARG A 263 9.08 0.24 -19.13
C ARG A 263 7.82 0.79 -19.80
N GLY A 264 7.86 1.08 -21.09
CA GLY A 264 6.74 1.62 -21.84
C GLY A 264 6.49 3.13 -21.67
N PHE A 265 7.29 3.81 -20.86
CA PHE A 265 7.24 5.25 -20.71
C PHE A 265 8.36 5.91 -21.51
N THR A 266 8.08 7.03 -22.12
CA THR A 266 9.12 7.89 -22.71
C THR A 266 9.45 9.01 -21.74
N TYR A 267 10.70 9.04 -21.30
CA TYR A 267 11.23 10.07 -20.42
C TYR A 267 11.98 11.10 -21.23
N LEU A 268 11.73 12.36 -20.92
CA LEU A 268 12.31 13.51 -21.61
C LEU A 268 13.12 14.33 -20.61
N ASN A 269 14.36 14.64 -20.93
CA ASN A 269 15.14 15.63 -20.19
C ASN A 269 14.79 17.02 -20.71
N LEU A 270 14.33 17.86 -19.80
CA LEU A 270 13.85 19.19 -20.12
C LEU A 270 14.90 20.23 -19.72
N ASN A 271 15.25 21.10 -20.65
CA ASN A 271 16.15 22.25 -20.45
C ASN A 271 17.60 21.90 -20.01
N GLY A 272 18.08 20.71 -20.30
CA GLY A 272 19.49 20.32 -20.06
C GLY A 272 19.91 20.11 -18.61
N GLY A 273 18.95 20.03 -17.68
CA GLY A 273 19.19 19.79 -16.25
C GLY A 273 18.78 18.39 -15.81
N ASP A 274 18.77 18.16 -14.47
CA ASP A 274 18.26 16.92 -13.84
C ASP A 274 16.73 16.83 -13.82
N SER A 275 16.04 17.65 -14.58
CA SER A 275 14.58 17.69 -14.65
C SER A 275 14.10 16.77 -15.75
N TRP A 276 13.59 15.61 -15.34
CA TRP A 276 12.97 14.66 -16.25
C TRP A 276 11.45 14.78 -16.18
N GLY A 277 10.82 14.76 -17.34
CA GLY A 277 9.40 14.55 -17.50
C GLY A 277 9.15 13.22 -18.21
N TYR A 278 7.93 12.76 -18.25
CA TYR A 278 7.54 11.59 -19.01
C TYR A 278 6.19 11.82 -19.69
N TYR A 279 5.94 11.11 -20.79
CA TYR A 279 4.62 10.97 -21.35
C TYR A 279 4.27 9.49 -21.52
N HIS A 280 2.98 9.20 -21.40
CA HIS A 280 2.44 7.87 -21.69
C HIS A 280 1.99 7.83 -23.14
N PRO A 281 2.22 6.72 -23.89
CA PRO A 281 1.81 6.61 -25.30
C PRO A 281 0.30 6.77 -25.54
N GLU A 282 -0.51 6.49 -24.51
CA GLU A 282 -1.97 6.65 -24.57
C GLU A 282 -2.43 8.09 -24.24
N ASP A 283 -1.54 8.91 -23.70
CA ASP A 283 -1.80 10.33 -23.49
C ASP A 283 -1.61 11.09 -24.82
N ASP A 284 -2.32 12.19 -24.99
CA ASP A 284 -2.02 13.12 -26.07
C ASP A 284 -0.56 13.58 -25.94
N ALA A 285 0.25 13.35 -27.00
CA ALA A 285 1.71 13.56 -26.99
C ALA A 285 2.15 15.01 -26.67
N THR A 286 1.20 15.91 -26.51
CA THR A 286 1.43 17.30 -26.14
C THR A 286 1.64 17.53 -24.65
N ILE A 287 1.39 16.50 -23.80
CA ILE A 287 1.47 16.66 -22.34
C ILE A 287 2.67 15.90 -21.80
N ILE A 288 3.58 16.63 -21.15
CA ILE A 288 4.71 16.06 -20.42
C ILE A 288 4.48 16.21 -18.92
N HIS A 289 4.53 15.12 -18.19
CA HIS A 289 4.46 15.14 -16.72
C HIS A 289 5.84 15.42 -16.14
N ASN A 290 6.01 16.56 -15.51
CA ASN A 290 7.28 16.95 -14.86
C ASN A 290 7.32 16.38 -13.44
N PHE A 291 8.40 15.68 -13.08
CA PHE A 291 8.59 15.13 -11.73
C PHE A 291 8.84 16.19 -10.65
N LYS A 292 9.27 17.38 -11.01
CA LYS A 292 9.67 18.43 -10.05
C LYS A 292 8.68 19.58 -9.91
N GLY A 293 7.56 19.58 -10.62
CA GLY A 293 6.66 20.73 -10.52
C GLY A 293 5.58 20.81 -11.58
N GLU A 294 5.36 21.98 -12.13
CA GLU A 294 4.27 22.28 -13.05
C GLU A 294 4.39 21.47 -14.36
N PRO A 295 3.25 21.04 -14.95
CA PRO A 295 3.27 20.33 -16.21
C PRO A 295 3.88 21.20 -17.31
N CYS A 296 4.81 20.63 -18.05
CA CYS A 296 5.43 21.24 -19.23
C CYS A 296 4.77 20.71 -20.49
N TYR A 297 4.63 21.57 -21.51
CA TYR A 297 4.06 21.21 -22.79
C TYR A 297 5.14 21.25 -23.88
N MET A 298 5.07 20.28 -24.79
CA MET A 298 5.72 20.43 -26.10
C MET A 298 4.79 21.23 -27.02
N ALA A 299 5.33 22.25 -27.65
CA ALA A 299 4.67 22.94 -28.76
C ALA A 299 4.79 22.11 -30.04
#